data_75a452ba7d1f340e2aaf00755b8ac29e
#
_entry.id   75a452ba7d1f340e2aaf00755b8ac29e
#
_cell.length_a   1.000
_cell.length_b   1.000
_cell.length_c   1.000
_cell.angle_alpha   90.00
_cell.angle_beta   90.00
_cell.angle_gamma   90.00
#
_symmetry.space_group_name_H-M   'P 1'
#
loop_
_entity.id
_entity.type
_entity.pdbx_description
1 polymer ?
#
loop_
_entity_poly.entity_id
_entity_poly.type
_entity_poly.pdbx_seq_one_letter_code
_entity_poly.pdbx_strand_id
1 'polypeptide(L)'
;MLFFVIMGCVSANDLSTLGENTTVPNIIIVGDAPEVPDVPDIPDIPDFPVDPDNPDIDDQNDSDTVNLTIFNIDEYFVDGTLGVEHSNTKFVLTQNFDNLGLLKIEANNVTILGNNFTLQNVAFLINGKDVTLANFTLVNDFDFKDADGAAILTLANNTHIRDCVINYTVPRDSEGYGISAVGRRIAPISGLEVINCIINFEGHNYKANTYNYALKVSNCPNALIANNSIYTQLPLRDVNFGAVGADLNSNYVASVGIEYSNNLTFIGNIVASIVNKRPGSPFPTLDG
;
A
#
# COMPACT_ATOMS: atom_id res chain seq x y z
N MET A 1 27.75 0.91 2.65
CA MET A 1 27.58 2.35 2.67
C MET A 1 26.13 2.61 3.06
N LEU A 2 25.91 3.00 4.31
CA LEU A 2 24.56 3.12 4.88
C LEU A 2 24.12 4.57 4.66
N PHE A 3 23.15 4.81 3.80
CA PHE A 3 22.53 6.13 3.64
C PHE A 3 21.37 6.25 4.63
N PHE A 4 21.55 7.06 5.66
CA PHE A 4 20.44 7.56 6.46
C PHE A 4 19.82 8.74 5.72
N VAL A 5 18.56 8.59 5.26
CA VAL A 5 17.74 9.71 4.86
C VAL A 5 17.05 10.23 6.11
N ILE A 6 17.55 11.34 6.64
CA ILE A 6 16.85 12.06 7.72
C ILE A 6 15.74 12.86 7.05
N MET A 7 14.52 12.37 7.10
CA MET A 7 13.35 13.17 6.77
C MET A 7 13.02 14.07 7.97
N GLY A 8 13.28 15.36 7.82
CA GLY A 8 12.83 16.34 8.79
C GLY A 8 11.31 16.50 8.72
N CYS A 9 10.60 16.07 9.75
CA CYS A 9 9.19 16.40 9.91
C CYS A 9 9.08 17.89 10.31
N VAL A 10 8.50 18.70 9.46
CA VAL A 10 8.08 20.06 9.83
C VAL A 10 6.78 19.93 10.59
N SER A 11 6.84 20.09 11.91
CA SER A 11 5.65 20.15 12.76
C SER A 11 4.88 21.43 12.48
N ALA A 12 3.61 21.32 12.13
CA ALA A 12 2.69 22.46 11.94
C ALA A 12 2.32 23.19 13.27
N ASN A 13 3.11 23.02 14.33
CA ASN A 13 2.78 23.50 15.68
C ASN A 13 3.19 24.94 15.97
N ASP A 14 3.84 25.67 15.07
CA ASP A 14 4.34 27.02 15.36
C ASP A 14 3.41 28.19 15.00
N LEU A 15 2.16 27.92 14.59
CA LEU A 15 1.23 28.97 14.17
C LEU A 15 0.18 29.37 15.20
N SER A 16 0.17 28.80 16.39
CA SER A 16 -0.91 29.05 17.38
C SER A 16 -0.58 30.00 18.53
N THR A 17 0.57 30.67 18.54
CA THR A 17 0.98 31.61 19.60
C THR A 17 1.08 33.07 19.18
N LEU A 18 0.57 33.43 18.01
CA LEU A 18 0.49 34.86 17.63
C LEU A 18 -0.88 35.40 17.99
N GLY A 19 -0.91 36.14 19.10
CA GLY A 19 -2.06 36.93 19.50
C GLY A 19 -2.45 37.95 18.43
N GLU A 20 -3.73 38.31 18.39
CA GLU A 20 -4.32 39.35 17.55
C GLU A 20 -3.49 40.64 17.63
N ASN A 21 -3.00 41.12 16.49
CA ASN A 21 -2.22 42.32 16.20
C ASN A 21 -0.74 42.13 15.90
N THR A 22 -0.44 41.39 14.85
CA THR A 22 0.82 41.58 14.12
C THR A 22 0.55 41.67 12.62
N THR A 23 0.82 42.86 12.05
CA THR A 23 0.96 43.06 10.61
C THR A 23 1.97 42.05 10.09
N VAL A 24 1.49 41.19 9.20
CA VAL A 24 2.36 40.19 8.53
C VAL A 24 3.51 40.94 7.83
N PRO A 25 4.76 40.72 8.18
CA PRO A 25 5.85 41.31 7.41
C PRO A 25 5.81 40.72 6.00
N ASN A 26 5.80 41.58 5.00
CA ASN A 26 6.01 41.19 3.62
C ASN A 26 7.35 40.43 3.55
N ILE A 27 7.27 39.14 3.35
CA ILE A 27 8.46 38.34 3.01
C ILE A 27 8.81 38.66 1.57
N ILE A 28 9.73 39.58 1.40
CA ILE A 28 10.38 39.81 0.10
C ILE A 28 11.38 38.64 -0.04
N ILE A 29 11.03 37.66 -0.84
CA ILE A 29 11.98 36.66 -1.30
C ILE A 29 12.85 37.35 -2.36
N VAL A 30 13.95 37.94 -1.92
CA VAL A 30 15.02 38.38 -2.80
C VAL A 30 16.09 37.30 -2.76
N GLY A 31 15.98 36.38 -3.68
CA GLY A 31 17.01 35.39 -3.93
C GLY A 31 16.75 34.85 -5.32
N ASP A 32 17.69 35.16 -6.25
CA ASP A 32 17.71 34.49 -7.54
C ASP A 32 17.78 32.97 -7.25
N ALA A 33 16.88 32.22 -7.91
CA ALA A 33 16.94 30.77 -7.86
C ALA A 33 18.35 30.31 -8.25
N PRO A 34 18.98 29.42 -7.49
CA PRO A 34 20.30 28.90 -7.91
C PRO A 34 20.12 28.28 -9.29
N GLU A 35 21.02 28.66 -10.22
CA GLU A 35 21.06 28.06 -11.54
C GLU A 35 21.11 26.53 -11.37
N VAL A 36 20.13 25.85 -11.95
CA VAL A 36 20.11 24.39 -12.00
C VAL A 36 21.35 24.00 -12.82
N PRO A 37 22.29 23.22 -12.27
CA PRO A 37 23.45 22.78 -13.04
C PRO A 37 22.94 21.99 -14.25
N ASP A 38 23.54 22.28 -15.43
CA ASP A 38 23.25 21.57 -16.67
C ASP A 38 23.33 20.07 -16.40
N VAL A 39 22.20 19.39 -16.65
CA VAL A 39 22.15 17.93 -16.60
C VAL A 39 23.09 17.45 -17.72
N PRO A 40 24.12 16.66 -17.42
CA PRO A 40 24.97 16.12 -18.47
C PRO A 40 24.16 15.33 -19.46
N ASP A 41 24.36 15.55 -20.75
CA ASP A 41 23.72 14.79 -21.82
C ASP A 41 23.84 13.29 -21.52
N ILE A 42 22.70 12.62 -21.43
CA ILE A 42 22.66 11.16 -21.32
C ILE A 42 23.22 10.63 -22.63
N PRO A 43 24.32 9.85 -22.63
CA PRO A 43 24.85 9.28 -23.86
C PRO A 43 23.75 8.44 -24.52
N ASP A 44 23.58 8.64 -25.84
CA ASP A 44 22.67 7.87 -26.66
C ASP A 44 22.89 6.39 -26.38
N ILE A 45 21.84 5.71 -25.96
CA ILE A 45 21.84 4.25 -25.80
C ILE A 45 22.05 3.68 -27.21
N PRO A 46 23.11 2.92 -27.45
CA PRO A 46 23.33 2.35 -28.78
C PRO A 46 22.12 1.49 -29.15
N ASP A 47 21.55 1.73 -30.33
CA ASP A 47 20.54 0.86 -30.91
C ASP A 47 21.10 -0.56 -30.98
N PHE A 48 20.53 -1.47 -30.18
CA PHE A 48 20.82 -2.88 -30.34
C PHE A 48 20.27 -3.31 -31.71
N PRO A 49 21.10 -3.93 -32.57
CA PRO A 49 20.61 -4.44 -33.84
C PRO A 49 19.50 -5.45 -33.54
N VAL A 50 18.31 -5.16 -34.03
CA VAL A 50 17.21 -6.12 -34.06
C VAL A 50 17.68 -7.23 -35.03
N ASP A 51 17.95 -8.41 -34.50
CA ASP A 51 18.28 -9.59 -35.31
C ASP A 51 17.00 -9.99 -36.08
N PRO A 52 16.96 -9.80 -37.42
CA PRO A 52 15.77 -10.11 -38.20
C PRO A 52 15.54 -11.60 -38.39
N ASP A 53 16.48 -12.44 -37.95
CA ASP A 53 16.43 -13.90 -38.10
C ASP A 53 16.21 -14.63 -36.75
N ASN A 54 15.84 -13.91 -35.65
CA ASN A 54 15.40 -14.60 -34.46
C ASN A 54 13.97 -15.14 -34.72
N PRO A 55 13.81 -16.44 -35.04
CA PRO A 55 12.49 -16.98 -35.25
C PRO A 55 11.72 -16.80 -33.96
N ASP A 56 10.54 -16.23 -34.08
CA ASP A 56 9.51 -16.04 -33.09
C ASP A 56 9.79 -16.83 -31.83
N ILE A 57 10.15 -16.12 -30.74
CA ILE A 57 9.88 -16.64 -29.44
C ILE A 57 8.38 -16.79 -29.43
N ASP A 58 7.97 -18.01 -29.75
CA ASP A 58 6.61 -18.47 -29.68
C ASP A 58 6.08 -18.02 -28.31
N ASP A 59 5.27 -16.99 -28.33
CA ASP A 59 4.58 -16.42 -27.17
C ASP A 59 3.49 -17.44 -26.76
N GLN A 60 3.94 -18.72 -26.61
CA GLN A 60 3.13 -19.83 -26.13
C GLN A 60 2.98 -19.79 -24.61
N ASN A 61 2.63 -18.65 -24.08
CA ASN A 61 1.94 -18.54 -22.83
C ASN A 61 0.69 -17.69 -23.03
N ASP A 62 -0.16 -18.17 -23.94
CA ASP A 62 -1.51 -17.64 -24.10
C ASP A 62 -2.25 -17.98 -22.80
N SER A 63 -2.03 -17.16 -21.77
CA SER A 63 -2.79 -17.27 -20.53
C SER A 63 -4.25 -17.04 -20.92
N ASP A 64 -5.09 -18.02 -20.65
CA ASP A 64 -6.52 -17.89 -20.90
C ASP A 64 -7.02 -16.59 -20.28
N THR A 65 -7.52 -15.69 -21.12
CA THR A 65 -8.04 -14.40 -20.63
C THR A 65 -9.53 -14.54 -20.37
N VAL A 66 -9.92 -14.27 -19.13
CA VAL A 66 -11.30 -14.33 -18.66
C VAL A 66 -11.80 -12.93 -18.32
N ASN A 67 -12.87 -12.51 -18.96
CA ASN A 67 -13.56 -11.28 -18.60
C ASN A 67 -14.47 -11.52 -17.39
N LEU A 68 -14.15 -10.91 -16.25
CA LEU A 68 -14.97 -11.02 -15.05
C LEU A 68 -16.13 -10.03 -15.07
N THR A 69 -17.30 -10.57 -14.81
CA THR A 69 -18.57 -9.86 -14.68
C THR A 69 -19.26 -10.28 -13.39
N ILE A 70 -20.31 -9.55 -12.95
CA ILE A 70 -21.15 -9.97 -11.81
C ILE A 70 -21.90 -11.30 -12.06
N PHE A 71 -21.97 -11.75 -13.31
CA PHE A 71 -22.72 -12.97 -13.69
C PHE A 71 -21.84 -14.22 -13.65
N ASN A 72 -20.51 -14.07 -13.74
CA ASN A 72 -19.61 -15.22 -13.79
C ASN A 72 -18.54 -15.23 -12.71
N ILE A 73 -18.45 -14.20 -11.87
CA ILE A 73 -17.41 -14.15 -10.83
C ILE A 73 -17.47 -15.34 -9.88
N ASP A 74 -18.68 -15.77 -9.52
CA ASP A 74 -18.90 -16.91 -8.62
C ASP A 74 -18.55 -18.27 -9.26
N GLU A 75 -18.43 -18.33 -10.59
CA GLU A 75 -17.95 -19.53 -11.29
C GLU A 75 -16.45 -19.75 -11.09
N TYR A 76 -15.70 -18.66 -10.93
CA TYR A 76 -14.25 -18.69 -10.72
C TYR A 76 -13.88 -18.60 -9.24
N PHE A 77 -14.56 -17.74 -8.50
CA PHE A 77 -14.35 -17.56 -7.06
C PHE A 77 -15.42 -18.34 -6.27
N VAL A 78 -15.32 -19.66 -6.30
CA VAL A 78 -16.27 -20.54 -5.58
C VAL A 78 -16.08 -20.30 -4.07
N ASP A 79 -17.17 -19.94 -3.39
CA ASP A 79 -17.12 -19.55 -1.97
C ASP A 79 -16.03 -18.48 -1.69
N GLY A 80 -15.84 -17.55 -2.63
CA GLY A 80 -14.82 -16.51 -2.57
C GLY A 80 -13.39 -17.01 -2.81
N THR A 81 -13.19 -18.23 -3.29
CA THR A 81 -11.86 -18.81 -3.51
C THR A 81 -11.61 -19.14 -4.97
N LEU A 82 -10.55 -18.57 -5.53
CA LEU A 82 -9.98 -18.93 -6.82
C LEU A 82 -9.08 -20.13 -6.65
N GLY A 83 -9.55 -21.31 -7.07
CA GLY A 83 -8.86 -22.57 -6.88
C GLY A 83 -7.66 -22.76 -7.81
N VAL A 84 -6.83 -23.77 -7.52
CA VAL A 84 -5.60 -24.07 -8.27
C VAL A 84 -5.83 -24.45 -9.72
N GLU A 85 -7.03 -24.91 -10.08
CA GLU A 85 -7.47 -25.22 -11.43
C GLU A 85 -7.47 -24.00 -12.36
N HIS A 86 -7.51 -22.80 -11.81
CA HIS A 86 -7.44 -21.53 -12.52
C HIS A 86 -6.03 -20.94 -12.59
N SER A 87 -5.01 -21.75 -12.33
CA SER A 87 -3.63 -21.31 -12.51
C SER A 87 -3.33 -20.97 -13.98
N ASN A 88 -2.40 -20.04 -14.20
CA ASN A 88 -2.01 -19.51 -15.49
C ASN A 88 -3.12 -18.72 -16.22
N THR A 89 -4.05 -18.15 -15.47
CA THR A 89 -5.20 -17.40 -16.02
C THR A 89 -5.05 -15.91 -15.77
N LYS A 90 -5.43 -15.13 -16.80
CA LYS A 90 -5.56 -13.67 -16.69
C LYS A 90 -7.04 -13.31 -16.58
N PHE A 91 -7.41 -12.72 -15.47
CA PHE A 91 -8.74 -12.17 -15.23
C PHE A 91 -8.74 -10.67 -15.49
N VAL A 92 -9.74 -10.20 -16.21
CA VAL A 92 -9.93 -8.78 -16.54
C VAL A 92 -11.29 -8.34 -16.03
N LEU A 93 -11.30 -7.34 -15.13
CA LEU A 93 -12.55 -6.76 -14.68
C LEU A 93 -13.20 -5.97 -15.81
N THR A 94 -14.50 -6.10 -15.97
CA THR A 94 -15.28 -5.39 -17.00
C THR A 94 -16.23 -4.36 -16.43
N GLN A 95 -16.30 -4.27 -15.10
CA GLN A 95 -17.17 -3.37 -14.37
C GLN A 95 -16.71 -3.21 -12.92
N ASN A 96 -17.33 -2.30 -12.19
CA ASN A 96 -17.18 -2.21 -10.74
C ASN A 96 -17.82 -3.40 -10.04
N PHE A 97 -17.23 -3.79 -8.91
CA PHE A 97 -17.80 -4.81 -8.03
C PHE A 97 -17.98 -4.24 -6.63
N ASP A 98 -19.01 -4.71 -5.96
CA ASP A 98 -19.35 -4.29 -4.60
C ASP A 98 -19.71 -5.49 -3.72
N ASN A 99 -19.21 -5.48 -2.49
CA ASN A 99 -19.55 -6.46 -1.44
C ASN A 99 -19.21 -7.93 -1.79
N LEU A 100 -18.14 -8.17 -2.55
CA LEU A 100 -17.66 -9.54 -2.77
C LEU A 100 -16.99 -10.13 -1.52
N GLY A 101 -16.66 -9.30 -0.53
CA GLY A 101 -15.99 -9.75 0.69
C GLY A 101 -14.54 -10.15 0.44
N LEU A 102 -14.11 -11.25 1.04
CA LEU A 102 -12.73 -11.73 0.92
C LEU A 102 -12.59 -12.67 -0.28
N LEU A 103 -11.76 -12.28 -1.23
CA LEU A 103 -11.35 -13.10 -2.37
C LEU A 103 -10.01 -13.78 -2.06
N LYS A 104 -10.01 -15.10 -1.95
CA LYS A 104 -8.81 -15.92 -1.72
C LYS A 104 -8.26 -16.41 -3.05
N ILE A 105 -6.97 -16.26 -3.26
CA ILE A 105 -6.28 -16.72 -4.47
C ILE A 105 -5.34 -17.85 -4.09
N GLU A 106 -5.75 -19.09 -4.39
CA GLU A 106 -4.94 -20.31 -4.22
C GLU A 106 -4.22 -20.69 -5.52
N ALA A 107 -4.69 -20.18 -6.65
CA ALA A 107 -4.13 -20.40 -7.97
C ALA A 107 -2.77 -19.71 -8.13
N ASN A 108 -1.86 -20.34 -8.89
CA ASN A 108 -0.54 -19.78 -9.20
C ASN A 108 -0.52 -19.13 -10.59
N ASN A 109 0.40 -18.19 -10.78
CA ASN A 109 0.58 -17.48 -12.05
C ASN A 109 -0.74 -16.87 -12.53
N VAL A 110 -1.36 -16.07 -11.67
CA VAL A 110 -2.64 -15.41 -11.93
C VAL A 110 -2.42 -13.92 -12.04
N THR A 111 -3.05 -13.32 -13.04
CA THR A 111 -3.15 -11.87 -13.15
C THR A 111 -4.60 -11.43 -12.99
N ILE A 112 -4.87 -10.52 -12.06
CA ILE A 112 -6.16 -9.82 -11.98
C ILE A 112 -5.92 -8.37 -12.40
N LEU A 113 -6.43 -8.04 -13.58
CA LEU A 113 -6.34 -6.70 -14.17
C LEU A 113 -7.65 -5.95 -13.93
N GLY A 114 -7.58 -4.92 -13.13
CA GLY A 114 -8.75 -4.15 -12.71
C GLY A 114 -9.31 -3.19 -13.73
N ASN A 115 -8.53 -2.85 -14.77
CA ASN A 115 -8.97 -2.00 -15.87
C ASN A 115 -9.57 -0.65 -15.43
N ASN A 116 -9.02 -0.07 -14.36
CA ASN A 116 -9.49 1.12 -13.64
C ASN A 116 -10.86 1.00 -12.96
N PHE A 117 -11.43 -0.18 -12.86
CA PHE A 117 -12.67 -0.38 -12.12
C PHE A 117 -12.45 -0.34 -10.60
N THR A 118 -13.53 -0.08 -9.89
CA THR A 118 -13.55 -0.02 -8.43
C THR A 118 -14.08 -1.33 -7.86
N LEU A 119 -13.40 -1.79 -6.82
CA LEU A 119 -13.80 -2.90 -5.96
C LEU A 119 -14.12 -2.31 -4.58
N GLN A 120 -15.40 -2.29 -4.21
CA GLN A 120 -15.85 -1.78 -2.92
C GLN A 120 -16.16 -2.93 -1.97
N ASN A 121 -15.68 -2.85 -0.73
CA ASN A 121 -15.81 -3.90 0.28
C ASN A 121 -15.32 -5.27 -0.23
N VAL A 122 -14.13 -5.25 -0.83
CA VAL A 122 -13.42 -6.41 -1.35
C VAL A 122 -12.02 -6.43 -0.79
N ALA A 123 -11.58 -7.57 -0.28
CA ALA A 123 -10.20 -7.79 0.12
C ALA A 123 -9.61 -8.99 -0.61
N PHE A 124 -8.28 -9.04 -0.68
CA PHE A 124 -7.56 -10.15 -1.27
C PHE A 124 -6.70 -10.87 -0.25
N LEU A 125 -6.78 -12.20 -0.20
CA LEU A 125 -5.84 -13.08 0.49
C LEU A 125 -5.11 -13.92 -0.56
N ILE A 126 -3.79 -13.71 -0.70
CA ILE A 126 -2.97 -14.32 -1.75
C ILE A 126 -2.14 -15.43 -1.12
N ASN A 127 -2.44 -16.67 -1.47
CA ASN A 127 -1.72 -17.90 -1.10
C ASN A 127 -1.01 -18.52 -2.31
N GLY A 128 -1.48 -18.26 -3.53
CA GLY A 128 -0.85 -18.67 -4.77
C GLY A 128 0.40 -17.85 -5.08
N LYS A 129 1.38 -18.47 -5.74
CA LYS A 129 2.63 -17.83 -6.17
C LYS A 129 2.45 -17.14 -7.52
N ASP A 130 3.34 -16.17 -7.79
CA ASP A 130 3.36 -15.48 -9.09
C ASP A 130 2.02 -14.78 -9.42
N VAL A 131 1.44 -14.13 -8.40
CA VAL A 131 0.15 -13.43 -8.52
C VAL A 131 0.38 -11.94 -8.76
N THR A 132 -0.30 -11.42 -9.76
CA THR A 132 -0.31 -9.99 -10.08
C THR A 132 -1.70 -9.39 -9.86
N LEU A 133 -1.77 -8.36 -9.06
CA LEU A 133 -2.94 -7.49 -8.90
C LEU A 133 -2.61 -6.13 -9.49
N ALA A 134 -3.37 -5.66 -10.48
CA ALA A 134 -3.03 -4.42 -11.16
C ALA A 134 -4.24 -3.57 -11.58
N ASN A 135 -4.04 -2.26 -11.56
CA ASN A 135 -4.88 -1.27 -12.22
C ASN A 135 -6.35 -1.27 -11.77
N PHE A 136 -6.58 -1.22 -10.46
CA PHE A 136 -7.91 -1.07 -9.87
C PHE A 136 -7.89 -0.11 -8.66
N THR A 137 -9.08 0.28 -8.24
CA THR A 137 -9.29 1.00 -6.99
C THR A 137 -9.99 0.09 -5.98
N LEU A 138 -9.37 -0.13 -4.80
CA LEU A 138 -10.05 -0.70 -3.63
C LEU A 138 -10.62 0.41 -2.77
N VAL A 139 -11.86 0.23 -2.30
CA VAL A 139 -12.49 1.12 -1.32
C VAL A 139 -13.09 0.26 -0.22
N ASN A 140 -12.48 0.29 0.95
CA ASN A 140 -12.85 -0.58 2.06
C ASN A 140 -13.04 0.19 3.36
N ASP A 141 -14.10 -0.14 4.08
CA ASP A 141 -14.37 0.29 5.45
C ASP A 141 -14.80 -0.89 6.35
N PHE A 142 -14.48 -2.12 5.93
CA PHE A 142 -14.91 -3.37 6.54
C PHE A 142 -13.74 -4.12 7.21
N ASP A 143 -14.03 -4.85 8.29
CA ASP A 143 -13.05 -5.68 9.02
C ASP A 143 -12.96 -7.08 8.38
N PHE A 144 -11.93 -7.30 7.59
CA PHE A 144 -11.64 -8.59 6.94
C PHE A 144 -10.83 -9.50 7.88
N LYS A 145 -11.46 -10.04 8.91
CA LYS A 145 -10.79 -10.86 9.95
C LYS A 145 -9.99 -12.03 9.40
N ASP A 146 -10.49 -12.67 8.35
CA ASP A 146 -9.81 -13.81 7.71
C ASP A 146 -8.59 -13.39 6.87
N ALA A 147 -8.41 -12.09 6.67
CA ALA A 147 -7.23 -11.49 6.06
C ALA A 147 -6.45 -10.62 7.08
N ASP A 148 -6.51 -10.96 8.36
CA ASP A 148 -5.85 -10.21 9.46
C ASP A 148 -6.15 -8.71 9.42
N GLY A 149 -7.34 -8.31 8.92
CA GLY A 149 -7.73 -6.93 8.76
C GLY A 149 -7.09 -6.20 7.57
N ALA A 150 -6.47 -6.90 6.63
CA ALA A 150 -5.83 -6.30 5.47
C ALA A 150 -6.77 -6.16 4.27
N ALA A 151 -6.66 -5.06 3.52
CA ALA A 151 -7.29 -4.94 2.22
C ALA A 151 -6.61 -5.86 1.20
N ILE A 152 -5.28 -6.01 1.27
CA ILE A 152 -4.53 -7.01 0.52
C ILE A 152 -3.55 -7.69 1.50
N LEU A 153 -3.74 -8.99 1.72
CA LEU A 153 -2.80 -9.83 2.47
C LEU A 153 -2.11 -10.81 1.53
N THR A 154 -0.80 -10.82 1.49
CA THR A 154 -0.04 -11.84 0.77
C THR A 154 0.82 -12.68 1.72
N LEU A 155 0.74 -13.99 1.53
CA LEU A 155 1.52 -15.02 2.23
C LEU A 155 2.38 -15.83 1.25
N ALA A 156 2.48 -15.38 0.00
CA ALA A 156 3.07 -16.12 -1.11
C ALA A 156 4.24 -15.36 -1.77
N ASN A 157 5.10 -16.12 -2.44
CA ASN A 157 6.22 -15.58 -3.21
C ASN A 157 5.75 -14.93 -4.52
N ASN A 158 6.52 -13.95 -4.98
CA ASN A 158 6.34 -13.29 -6.27
C ASN A 158 4.94 -12.68 -6.41
N THR A 159 4.52 -11.93 -5.40
CA THR A 159 3.30 -11.14 -5.47
C THR A 159 3.63 -9.75 -6.02
N HIS A 160 2.92 -9.36 -7.05
CA HIS A 160 3.08 -8.05 -7.70
C HIS A 160 1.79 -7.24 -7.54
N ILE A 161 1.87 -6.10 -6.90
CA ILE A 161 0.76 -5.14 -6.73
C ILE A 161 1.18 -3.86 -7.42
N ARG A 162 0.48 -3.50 -8.51
CA ARG A 162 0.92 -2.41 -9.38
C ARG A 162 -0.22 -1.51 -9.81
N ASP A 163 0.07 -0.22 -9.89
CA ASP A 163 -0.87 0.77 -10.46
C ASP A 163 -2.26 0.77 -9.79
N CYS A 164 -2.30 0.48 -8.49
CA CYS A 164 -3.54 0.37 -7.72
C CYS A 164 -3.75 1.59 -6.83
N VAL A 165 -5.02 1.92 -6.59
CA VAL A 165 -5.42 2.87 -5.56
C VAL A 165 -6.10 2.10 -4.43
N ILE A 166 -5.60 2.22 -3.21
CA ILE A 166 -6.12 1.52 -2.05
C ILE A 166 -6.60 2.57 -1.05
N ASN A 167 -7.91 2.68 -0.90
CA ASN A 167 -8.56 3.53 0.08
C ASN A 167 -9.11 2.64 1.18
N TYR A 168 -8.50 2.66 2.36
CA TYR A 168 -8.92 1.82 3.47
C TYR A 168 -9.09 2.62 4.75
N THR A 169 -10.31 2.62 5.26
CA THR A 169 -10.64 3.13 6.59
C THR A 169 -10.80 1.95 7.53
N VAL A 170 -9.90 1.81 8.50
CA VAL A 170 -9.94 0.71 9.47
C VAL A 170 -11.17 0.86 10.34
N PRO A 171 -12.01 -0.17 10.48
CA PRO A 171 -13.14 -0.15 11.38
C PRO A 171 -12.72 0.09 12.83
N ARG A 172 -13.59 0.71 13.59
CA ARG A 172 -13.34 1.01 15.00
C ARG A 172 -13.01 -0.28 15.76
N ASP A 173 -12.01 -0.22 16.62
CA ASP A 173 -11.58 -1.32 17.49
C ASP A 173 -10.98 -2.54 16.75
N SER A 174 -10.60 -2.38 15.49
CA SER A 174 -9.96 -3.41 14.67
C SER A 174 -8.49 -3.11 14.42
N GLU A 175 -7.73 -4.14 14.10
CA GLU A 175 -6.45 -4.01 13.41
C GLU A 175 -6.70 -3.78 11.92
N GLY A 176 -5.79 -3.10 11.24
CA GLY A 176 -5.99 -2.85 9.83
C GLY A 176 -4.72 -2.60 9.06
N TYR A 177 -4.69 -3.09 7.84
CA TYR A 177 -3.56 -2.95 6.94
C TYR A 177 -4.06 -2.63 5.53
N GLY A 178 -3.50 -1.60 4.92
CA GLY A 178 -3.77 -1.34 3.50
C GLY A 178 -3.23 -2.49 2.64
N ILE A 179 -1.91 -2.72 2.71
CA ILE A 179 -1.24 -3.90 2.17
C ILE A 179 -0.44 -4.55 3.30
N SER A 180 -0.57 -5.86 3.48
CA SER A 180 0.21 -6.66 4.40
C SER A 180 0.88 -7.82 3.69
N ALA A 181 2.22 -7.88 3.75
CA ALA A 181 3.00 -8.98 3.21
C ALA A 181 3.77 -9.62 4.36
N VAL A 182 3.42 -10.86 4.70
CA VAL A 182 3.95 -11.51 5.91
C VAL A 182 4.49 -12.90 5.60
N GLY A 183 5.82 -13.00 5.56
CA GLY A 183 6.52 -14.28 5.60
C GLY A 183 6.70 -14.78 7.03
N ARG A 184 6.90 -16.06 7.18
CA ARG A 184 7.30 -16.65 8.47
C ARG A 184 8.82 -16.62 8.59
N ARG A 185 9.34 -16.50 9.81
CA ARG A 185 10.80 -16.50 10.04
C ARG A 185 11.51 -17.72 9.45
N ILE A 186 10.84 -18.88 9.47
CA ILE A 186 11.36 -20.16 8.94
C ILE A 186 10.97 -20.41 7.47
N ALA A 187 10.04 -19.61 6.94
CA ALA A 187 9.56 -19.66 5.56
C ALA A 187 9.26 -18.23 5.10
N PRO A 188 10.29 -17.40 4.84
CA PRO A 188 10.10 -16.05 4.33
C PRO A 188 9.47 -16.11 2.94
N ILE A 189 8.72 -15.09 2.59
CA ILE A 189 8.24 -14.89 1.22
C ILE A 189 9.18 -13.94 0.48
N SER A 190 9.42 -14.16 -0.80
CA SER A 190 10.32 -13.35 -1.60
C SER A 190 9.66 -12.84 -2.88
N GLY A 191 10.28 -11.84 -3.51
CA GLY A 191 9.78 -11.32 -4.79
C GLY A 191 8.50 -10.49 -4.66
N LEU A 192 8.22 -9.91 -3.48
CA LEU A 192 7.15 -8.94 -3.35
C LEU A 192 7.50 -7.68 -4.14
N GLU A 193 6.56 -7.21 -4.95
CA GLU A 193 6.65 -5.90 -5.58
C GLU A 193 5.39 -5.08 -5.30
N VAL A 194 5.58 -3.85 -4.80
CA VAL A 194 4.52 -2.85 -4.69
C VAL A 194 4.98 -1.61 -5.44
N ILE A 195 4.36 -1.33 -6.59
CA ILE A 195 4.88 -0.34 -7.53
C ILE A 195 3.76 0.58 -8.02
N ASN A 196 4.03 1.89 -8.06
CA ASN A 196 3.11 2.92 -8.58
C ASN A 196 1.74 2.93 -7.91
N CYS A 197 1.63 2.51 -6.65
CA CYS A 197 0.37 2.47 -5.93
C CYS A 197 0.13 3.77 -5.15
N ILE A 198 -1.14 4.10 -4.97
CA ILE A 198 -1.60 5.13 -4.04
C ILE A 198 -2.30 4.43 -2.90
N ILE A 199 -1.81 4.60 -1.68
CA ILE A 199 -2.40 4.00 -0.48
C ILE A 199 -2.89 5.13 0.43
N ASN A 200 -4.19 5.31 0.49
CA ASN A 200 -4.87 6.23 1.39
C ASN A 200 -5.41 5.41 2.56
N PHE A 201 -4.82 5.56 3.72
CA PHE A 201 -5.10 4.74 4.88
C PHE A 201 -5.55 5.59 6.05
N GLU A 202 -6.72 5.30 6.59
CA GLU A 202 -7.22 5.90 7.80
C GLU A 202 -7.26 4.86 8.91
N GLY A 203 -6.33 4.98 9.87
CA GLY A 203 -6.21 4.06 11.00
C GLY A 203 -6.93 4.56 12.23
N HIS A 204 -7.33 3.66 13.11
CA HIS A 204 -7.89 3.96 14.41
C HIS A 204 -7.05 3.35 15.52
N ASN A 205 -6.94 4.05 16.65
CA ASN A 205 -6.22 3.55 17.80
C ASN A 205 -7.08 3.60 19.09
N TYR A 206 -8.34 3.22 18.96
CA TYR A 206 -9.28 3.23 20.08
C TYR A 206 -9.11 2.07 21.05
N LYS A 207 -8.53 0.96 20.61
CA LYS A 207 -8.35 -0.26 21.38
C LYS A 207 -6.86 -0.48 21.67
N ALA A 208 -6.55 -0.89 22.89
CA ALA A 208 -5.18 -1.29 23.26
C ALA A 208 -4.72 -2.50 22.44
N ASN A 209 -3.42 -2.54 22.11
CA ASN A 209 -2.77 -3.60 21.35
C ASN A 209 -3.31 -3.78 19.92
N THR A 210 -3.68 -2.70 19.26
CA THR A 210 -4.01 -2.73 17.82
C THR A 210 -2.89 -2.14 17.01
N TYR A 211 -2.61 -2.78 15.88
CA TYR A 211 -1.59 -2.36 14.94
C TYR A 211 -2.24 -1.99 13.62
N ASN A 212 -1.92 -0.81 13.13
CA ASN A 212 -2.48 -0.29 11.89
C ASN A 212 -1.34 0.23 11.02
N TYR A 213 -1.24 -0.29 9.80
CA TYR A 213 -0.22 0.11 8.85
C TYR A 213 -0.83 0.31 7.47
N ALA A 214 -0.49 1.40 6.79
CA ALA A 214 -0.84 1.52 5.39
C ALA A 214 -0.12 0.45 4.55
N LEU A 215 1.16 0.20 4.84
CA LEU A 215 1.94 -0.88 4.23
C LEU A 215 2.76 -1.60 5.30
N LYS A 216 2.56 -2.90 5.45
CA LYS A 216 3.38 -3.78 6.32
C LYS A 216 4.11 -4.83 5.49
N VAL A 217 5.41 -4.93 5.71
CA VAL A 217 6.29 -5.92 5.07
C VAL A 217 7.13 -6.62 6.14
N SER A 218 6.91 -7.90 6.34
CA SER A 218 7.61 -8.68 7.38
C SER A 218 8.11 -10.01 6.84
N ASN A 219 9.39 -10.31 7.09
CA ASN A 219 10.08 -11.50 6.57
C ASN A 219 9.93 -11.66 5.04
N CYS A 220 10.11 -10.56 4.30
CA CYS A 220 10.02 -10.52 2.84
C CYS A 220 11.35 -10.06 2.23
N PRO A 221 12.38 -10.93 2.16
CA PRO A 221 13.64 -10.58 1.52
C PRO A 221 13.46 -10.27 0.03
N ASN A 222 14.31 -9.38 -0.48
CA ASN A 222 14.32 -8.94 -1.88
C ASN A 222 13.03 -8.26 -2.34
N ALA A 223 12.24 -7.68 -1.43
CA ALA A 223 11.05 -6.92 -1.82
C ALA A 223 11.44 -5.61 -2.51
N LEU A 224 10.62 -5.21 -3.48
CA LEU A 224 10.71 -3.93 -4.19
C LEU A 224 9.48 -3.09 -3.89
N ILE A 225 9.68 -1.96 -3.23
CA ILE A 225 8.64 -0.97 -2.93
C ILE A 225 9.04 0.32 -3.64
N ALA A 226 8.39 0.62 -4.77
CA ALA A 226 8.86 1.69 -5.65
C ALA A 226 7.75 2.62 -6.13
N ASN A 227 8.02 3.92 -6.14
CA ASN A 227 7.16 4.96 -6.73
C ASN A 227 5.74 5.01 -6.16
N ASN A 228 5.55 4.65 -4.90
CA ASN A 228 4.24 4.68 -4.26
C ASN A 228 3.99 6.01 -3.57
N SER A 229 2.71 6.40 -3.46
CA SER A 229 2.24 7.50 -2.62
C SER A 229 1.46 6.92 -1.45
N ILE A 230 2.01 6.99 -0.24
CA ILE A 230 1.44 6.37 0.97
C ILE A 230 1.01 7.48 1.92
N TYR A 231 -0.28 7.64 2.08
CA TYR A 231 -0.89 8.64 2.94
C TYR A 231 -1.60 7.96 4.09
N THR A 232 -1.19 8.30 5.31
CA THR A 232 -1.81 7.77 6.52
C THR A 232 -2.47 8.89 7.29
N GLN A 233 -3.72 8.70 7.65
CA GLN A 233 -4.48 9.65 8.44
C GLN A 233 -4.90 9.01 9.77
N LEU A 234 -4.72 9.79 10.86
CA LEU A 234 -5.35 9.52 12.14
C LEU A 234 -6.51 10.49 12.33
N PRO A 235 -7.74 10.01 12.48
CA PRO A 235 -8.88 10.86 12.78
C PRO A 235 -8.71 11.54 14.15
N LEU A 236 -9.43 12.63 14.35
CA LEU A 236 -9.51 13.30 15.63
C LEU A 236 -9.92 12.28 16.69
N ARG A 237 -9.02 12.04 17.63
CA ARG A 237 -9.34 11.22 18.81
C ARG A 237 -10.53 11.82 19.53
N ASP A 238 -11.59 11.08 19.62
CA ASP A 238 -12.60 11.30 20.64
C ASP A 238 -12.04 10.77 21.97
N VAL A 239 -11.23 11.63 22.60
CA VAL A 239 -10.47 11.27 23.81
C VAL A 239 -11.40 11.35 25.01
N ASN A 240 -12.30 10.41 25.15
CA ASN A 240 -12.74 9.99 26.46
C ASN A 240 -11.85 8.82 26.95
N PHE A 241 -10.55 9.05 26.99
CA PHE A 241 -9.66 8.17 27.72
C PHE A 241 -9.81 8.41 29.22
N GLY A 242 -10.93 7.97 29.77
CA GLY A 242 -11.08 7.78 31.20
C GLY A 242 -10.32 6.56 31.74
N ALA A 243 -9.58 5.88 30.92
CA ALA A 243 -8.72 4.79 31.33
C ALA A 243 -7.34 5.33 31.69
N VAL A 244 -7.22 5.84 32.87
CA VAL A 244 -5.94 5.95 33.59
C VAL A 244 -5.37 4.54 33.64
N GLY A 245 -4.32 4.24 32.86
CA GLY A 245 -3.64 2.94 32.90
C GLY A 245 -3.77 2.09 31.65
N ALA A 246 -4.46 2.52 30.60
CA ALA A 246 -4.28 1.91 29.29
C ALA A 246 -2.85 2.16 28.86
N ASP A 247 -2.13 1.08 28.58
CA ASP A 247 -0.77 1.12 28.09
C ASP A 247 -0.81 1.73 26.68
N LEU A 248 -0.66 3.06 26.61
CA LEU A 248 -0.73 3.85 25.38
C LEU A 248 0.42 3.50 24.42
N ASN A 249 1.40 2.72 24.89
CA ASN A 249 2.58 2.32 24.14
C ASN A 249 2.35 1.14 23.20
N SER A 250 1.15 0.57 23.15
CA SER A 250 0.87 -0.63 22.38
C SER A 250 -0.04 -0.42 21.16
N ASN A 251 -0.42 0.82 20.87
CA ASN A 251 -1.26 1.13 19.72
C ASN A 251 -0.44 1.87 18.68
N TYR A 252 -0.24 1.23 17.55
CA TYR A 252 0.49 1.82 16.44
C TYR A 252 -0.43 2.13 15.28
N VAL A 253 -0.29 3.34 14.75
CA VAL A 253 -0.73 3.66 13.39
C VAL A 253 0.49 4.21 12.68
N ALA A 254 0.95 3.52 11.68
CA ALA A 254 2.13 3.90 10.93
C ALA A 254 1.85 3.82 9.42
N SER A 255 2.56 4.64 8.66
CA SER A 255 2.46 4.59 7.21
C SER A 255 3.12 3.34 6.66
N VAL A 256 4.32 3.02 7.13
CA VAL A 256 5.10 1.88 6.63
C VAL A 256 5.77 1.15 7.79
N GLY A 257 5.61 -0.15 7.84
CA GLY A 257 6.31 -1.05 8.75
C GLY A 257 7.12 -2.09 7.96
N ILE A 258 8.44 -2.09 8.14
CA ILE A 258 9.33 -3.07 7.49
C ILE A 258 10.10 -3.81 8.58
N GLU A 259 9.93 -5.12 8.63
CA GLU A 259 10.53 -5.97 9.65
C GLU A 259 11.20 -7.19 9.01
N TYR A 260 12.40 -7.55 9.47
CA TYR A 260 13.10 -8.80 9.09
C TYR A 260 13.20 -9.07 7.58
N SER A 261 13.25 -8.02 6.76
CA SER A 261 13.20 -8.10 5.30
C SER A 261 14.56 -7.65 4.73
N ASN A 262 15.46 -8.60 4.56
CA ASN A 262 16.81 -8.34 4.06
C ASN A 262 16.79 -8.01 2.57
N ASN A 263 17.72 -7.14 2.13
CA ASN A 263 17.88 -6.76 0.72
C ASN A 263 16.58 -6.19 0.08
N LEU A 264 15.76 -5.50 0.89
CA LEU A 264 14.59 -4.78 0.41
C LEU A 264 15.02 -3.47 -0.24
N THR A 265 14.40 -3.14 -1.36
CA THR A 265 14.55 -1.85 -2.04
C THR A 265 13.32 -0.98 -1.81
N PHE A 266 13.53 0.21 -1.22
CA PHE A 266 12.49 1.21 -1.02
C PHE A 266 12.91 2.51 -1.71
N ILE A 267 12.33 2.82 -2.87
CA ILE A 267 12.80 3.90 -3.74
C ILE A 267 11.66 4.69 -4.38
N GLY A 268 11.85 6.01 -4.51
CA GLY A 268 10.89 6.88 -5.20
C GLY A 268 9.54 7.02 -4.52
N ASN A 269 9.40 6.57 -3.27
CA ASN A 269 8.13 6.62 -2.56
C ASN A 269 7.92 7.97 -1.88
N ILE A 270 6.66 8.42 -1.84
CA ILE A 270 6.21 9.54 -1.02
C ILE A 270 5.46 8.93 0.17
N VAL A 271 5.89 9.26 1.38
CA VAL A 271 5.24 8.79 2.61
C VAL A 271 4.84 10.01 3.43
N ALA A 272 3.55 10.14 3.73
CA ALA A 272 3.03 11.24 4.52
C ALA A 272 2.02 10.76 5.56
N SER A 273 2.14 11.31 6.77
CA SER A 273 1.20 11.05 7.86
C SER A 273 0.53 12.34 8.29
N ILE A 274 -0.79 12.32 8.38
CA ILE A 274 -1.60 13.43 8.85
C ILE A 274 -2.18 13.06 10.20
N VAL A 275 -1.82 13.83 11.22
CA VAL A 275 -2.33 13.64 12.58
C VAL A 275 -3.28 14.76 12.90
N ASN A 276 -4.54 14.46 13.02
CA ASN A 276 -5.53 15.40 13.51
C ASN A 276 -5.45 15.49 15.03
N LYS A 277 -4.85 16.57 15.54
CA LYS A 277 -4.74 16.82 16.99
C LYS A 277 -5.90 17.70 17.44
N ARG A 278 -6.62 17.26 18.47
CA ARG A 278 -7.61 18.13 19.14
C ARG A 278 -6.89 19.28 19.83
N PRO A 279 -7.30 20.55 19.62
CA PRO A 279 -6.73 21.66 20.35
C PRO A 279 -6.81 21.42 21.87
N GLY A 280 -5.70 21.61 22.57
CA GLY A 280 -5.63 21.42 24.02
C GLY A 280 -5.37 19.99 24.51
N SER A 281 -5.18 19.02 23.63
CA SER A 281 -4.75 17.69 24.04
C SER A 281 -3.29 17.72 24.53
N PRO A 282 -3.01 17.27 25.77
CA PRO A 282 -1.65 17.27 26.31
C PRO A 282 -0.79 16.12 25.78
N PHE A 283 -1.37 15.20 25.01
CA PHE A 283 -0.65 14.01 24.56
C PHE A 283 0.02 14.23 23.21
N PRO A 284 1.31 13.94 23.10
CA PRO A 284 1.97 13.87 21.80
C PRO A 284 1.32 12.74 20.99
N THR A 285 1.10 12.98 19.74
CA THR A 285 0.30 12.11 18.91
C THR A 285 1.15 11.47 17.88
N LEU A 286 2.09 10.90 17.90
CA LEU A 286 2.86 10.09 16.96
C LEU A 286 4.35 10.34 17.06
N ASP A 287 5.03 9.26 17.28
CA ASP A 287 6.36 9.07 16.74
C ASP A 287 6.16 8.65 15.27
N GLY A 288 6.48 9.59 14.37
CA GLY A 288 6.48 9.35 12.92
C GLY A 288 7.71 8.57 12.51
#